data_b295f64dcf17f464e23c37d94b5e3096
#
_entry.id   b295f64dcf17f464e23c37d94b5e3096
#
_cell.length_a   1.000
_cell.length_b   1.000
_cell.length_c   1.000
_cell.angle_alpha   90.00
_cell.angle_beta   90.00
_cell.angle_gamma   90.00
#
_symmetry.space_group_name_H-M   'P 1'
#
loop_
_entity.id
_entity.type
_entity.pdbx_description
1 polymer ?
#
loop_
_entity_poly.entity_id
_entity_poly.type
_entity_poly.pdbx_seq_one_letter_code
_entity_poly.pdbx_strand_id
1 'polypeptide(L)'
;EGGMMRVVSRRIVFALAALACVAWAGTATAAPVKFKVPLTAAAETPPSGTQGKGVASLTWDASTRVLTWHVTYSGLSSDATMAHFHNGAVGQSGPVVLWITKKGSPVKSPITGKTTLTPEQAQQLEAGSWYINVHSTDHPAGEIRGQVVVPKS
;
A
#
# COMPACT_ATOMS: atom_id res chain seq x y z
N GLU A 1 -12.31 88.95 -37.25
CA GLU A 1 -11.13 88.35 -36.59
C GLU A 1 -11.57 87.21 -35.73
N GLY A 2 -11.40 86.03 -36.25
CA GLY A 2 -11.88 84.80 -35.66
C GLY A 2 -10.83 84.10 -34.84
N GLY A 3 -11.06 83.98 -33.55
CA GLY A 3 -10.24 83.17 -32.63
C GLY A 3 -10.67 81.77 -32.62
N MET A 4 -9.91 80.81 -33.17
CA MET A 4 -10.17 79.42 -33.24
C MET A 4 -9.68 78.75 -31.94
N MET A 5 -10.61 78.41 -31.06
CA MET A 5 -10.35 77.69 -29.79
C MET A 5 -10.08 76.20 -30.07
N ARG A 6 -8.83 75.72 -29.89
CA ARG A 6 -8.46 74.33 -29.98
C ARG A 6 -8.89 73.58 -28.72
N VAL A 7 -9.85 72.68 -28.84
CA VAL A 7 -10.23 71.73 -27.83
C VAL A 7 -9.19 70.62 -27.79
N VAL A 8 -8.40 70.53 -26.72
CA VAL A 8 -7.46 69.42 -26.48
C VAL A 8 -8.21 68.30 -25.79
N SER A 9 -8.54 67.27 -26.51
CA SER A 9 -9.20 66.05 -26.02
C SER A 9 -8.18 65.20 -25.28
N ARG A 10 -8.23 65.18 -23.95
CA ARG A 10 -7.43 64.28 -23.11
C ARG A 10 -8.04 62.87 -23.14
N ARG A 11 -7.43 61.96 -23.89
CA ARG A 11 -7.76 60.52 -23.86
C ARG A 11 -7.18 59.94 -22.56
N ILE A 12 -8.04 59.59 -21.62
CA ILE A 12 -7.69 58.82 -20.42
C ILE A 12 -7.61 57.35 -20.86
N VAL A 13 -6.42 56.79 -20.87
CA VAL A 13 -6.16 55.35 -21.07
C VAL A 13 -6.29 54.64 -19.74
N PHE A 14 -7.40 53.95 -19.53
CA PHE A 14 -7.53 53.01 -18.40
C PHE A 14 -6.72 51.76 -18.71
N ALA A 15 -5.58 51.59 -18.05
CA ALA A 15 -4.84 50.34 -18.05
C ALA A 15 -5.56 49.37 -17.08
N LEU A 16 -6.27 48.37 -17.61
CA LEU A 16 -6.76 47.23 -16.84
C LEU A 16 -5.57 46.34 -16.49
N ALA A 17 -5.10 46.38 -15.26
CA ALA A 17 -4.19 45.36 -14.71
C ALA A 17 -4.98 44.09 -14.40
N ALA A 18 -4.90 43.09 -15.26
CA ALA A 18 -5.43 41.75 -14.99
C ALA A 18 -4.52 41.05 -13.95
N LEU A 19 -4.96 40.97 -12.70
CA LEU A 19 -4.32 40.12 -11.70
C LEU A 19 -4.60 38.64 -12.08
N ALA A 20 -3.61 37.95 -12.63
CA ALA A 20 -3.65 36.50 -12.81
C ALA A 20 -3.41 35.81 -11.44
N CYS A 21 -4.48 35.38 -10.77
CA CYS A 21 -4.38 34.49 -9.62
C CYS A 21 -3.92 33.12 -10.11
N VAL A 22 -2.62 32.81 -9.98
CA VAL A 22 -2.10 31.46 -10.16
C VAL A 22 -2.54 30.65 -8.94
N ALA A 23 -3.62 29.87 -9.09
CA ALA A 23 -4.02 28.89 -8.10
C ALA A 23 -2.97 27.78 -8.06
N TRP A 24 -2.18 27.72 -7.00
CA TRP A 24 -1.27 26.61 -6.73
C TRP A 24 -2.12 25.42 -6.26
N ALA A 25 -2.46 24.53 -7.18
CA ALA A 25 -3.07 23.26 -6.83
C ALA A 25 -2.01 22.40 -6.11
N GLY A 26 -1.95 22.53 -4.79
CA GLY A 26 -1.16 21.62 -3.97
C GLY A 26 -1.71 20.21 -4.16
N THR A 27 -0.88 19.29 -4.65
CA THR A 27 -1.21 17.86 -4.66
C THR A 27 -1.32 17.38 -3.22
N ALA A 28 -2.56 17.18 -2.75
CA ALA A 28 -2.79 16.54 -1.47
C ALA A 28 -2.22 15.11 -1.56
N THR A 29 -1.11 14.85 -0.88
CA THR A 29 -0.61 13.49 -0.72
C THR A 29 -1.57 12.74 0.19
N ALA A 30 -2.11 11.60 -0.30
CA ALA A 30 -2.97 10.76 0.51
C ALA A 30 -2.20 10.27 1.76
N ALA A 31 -2.86 10.31 2.92
CA ALA A 31 -2.25 9.80 4.16
C ALA A 31 -2.05 8.28 4.10
N PRO A 32 -1.03 7.73 4.78
CA PRO A 32 -0.83 6.29 4.85
C PRO A 32 -2.05 5.56 5.42
N VAL A 33 -2.45 4.47 4.77
CA VAL A 33 -3.61 3.64 5.15
C VAL A 33 -3.15 2.52 6.08
N LYS A 34 -3.79 2.38 7.25
CA LYS A 34 -3.55 1.31 8.22
C LYS A 34 -4.69 0.32 8.20
N PHE A 35 -4.39 -0.97 8.08
CA PHE A 35 -5.41 -2.03 8.03
C PHE A 35 -4.87 -3.35 8.57
N LYS A 36 -5.78 -4.30 8.81
CA LYS A 36 -5.44 -5.62 9.33
C LYS A 36 -5.89 -6.69 8.38
N VAL A 37 -5.06 -7.73 8.24
CA VAL A 37 -5.33 -8.92 7.45
C VAL A 37 -5.35 -10.12 8.40
N PRO A 38 -6.50 -10.78 8.63
CA PRO A 38 -6.54 -12.01 9.39
C PRO A 38 -5.86 -13.14 8.60
N LEU A 39 -5.04 -13.93 9.28
CA LEU A 39 -4.38 -15.12 8.73
C LEU A 39 -5.02 -16.36 9.34
N THR A 40 -5.50 -17.27 8.50
CA THR A 40 -6.17 -18.51 8.93
C THR A 40 -5.68 -19.71 8.15
N ALA A 41 -5.77 -20.87 8.76
CA ALA A 41 -5.51 -22.16 8.14
C ALA A 41 -6.50 -22.46 6.99
N ALA A 42 -7.75 -22.03 7.13
CA ALA A 42 -8.79 -22.22 6.13
C ALA A 42 -8.59 -21.39 4.86
N ALA A 43 -7.82 -20.29 4.93
CA ALA A 43 -7.52 -19.45 3.77
C ALA A 43 -6.35 -19.96 2.92
N GLU A 44 -5.61 -20.96 3.39
CA GLU A 44 -4.57 -21.62 2.57
C GLU A 44 -5.18 -22.40 1.40
N THR A 45 -4.34 -22.68 0.40
CA THR A 45 -4.75 -23.36 -0.82
C THR A 45 -3.80 -24.52 -1.13
N PRO A 46 -4.22 -25.77 -0.84
CA PRO A 46 -5.43 -26.15 -0.11
C PRO A 46 -5.38 -25.75 1.37
N PRO A 47 -6.54 -25.71 2.08
CA PRO A 47 -6.56 -25.44 3.52
C PRO A 47 -5.64 -26.38 4.30
N SER A 48 -4.86 -25.85 5.26
CA SER A 48 -3.90 -26.64 6.02
C SER A 48 -4.55 -27.53 7.08
N GLY A 49 -5.79 -27.23 7.47
CA GLY A 49 -6.55 -28.02 8.45
C GLY A 49 -6.09 -27.83 9.90
N THR A 50 -5.15 -26.94 10.17
CA THR A 50 -4.63 -26.69 11.53
C THR A 50 -5.47 -25.67 12.30
N GLN A 51 -5.08 -25.38 13.55
CA GLN A 51 -5.67 -24.35 14.40
C GLN A 51 -4.83 -23.04 14.38
N GLY A 52 -3.84 -22.98 13.51
CA GLY A 52 -2.97 -21.80 13.33
C GLY A 52 -3.77 -20.56 12.95
N LYS A 53 -3.41 -19.43 13.54
CA LYS A 53 -4.03 -18.14 13.29
C LYS A 53 -3.03 -17.00 13.44
N GLY A 54 -3.32 -15.89 12.78
CA GLY A 54 -2.48 -14.71 12.89
C GLY A 54 -3.18 -13.44 12.44
N VAL A 55 -2.49 -12.33 12.58
CA VAL A 55 -2.93 -11.02 12.07
C VAL A 55 -1.72 -10.29 11.51
N ALA A 56 -1.80 -9.85 10.28
CA ALA A 56 -0.87 -8.89 9.71
C ALA A 56 -1.46 -7.48 9.84
N SER A 57 -0.85 -6.65 10.69
CA SER A 57 -1.13 -5.21 10.77
C SER A 57 -0.25 -4.51 9.75
N LEU A 58 -0.85 -3.93 8.72
CA LEU A 58 -0.17 -3.31 7.60
C LEU A 58 -0.37 -1.80 7.58
N THR A 59 0.65 -1.08 7.13
CA THR A 59 0.55 0.34 6.79
C THR A 59 1.07 0.51 5.37
N TRP A 60 0.22 1.05 4.49
CA TRP A 60 0.56 1.34 3.11
C TRP A 60 0.58 2.85 2.88
N ASP A 61 1.70 3.36 2.42
CA ASP A 61 1.88 4.73 1.96
C ASP A 61 2.05 4.74 0.44
N ALA A 62 0.99 5.08 -0.28
CA ALA A 62 0.98 5.10 -1.74
C ALA A 62 1.90 6.20 -2.30
N SER A 63 2.10 7.30 -1.57
CA SER A 63 2.94 8.43 -2.02
C SER A 63 4.42 8.07 -2.07
N THR A 64 4.88 7.25 -1.12
CA THR A 64 6.27 6.79 -1.01
C THR A 64 6.47 5.34 -1.46
N ARG A 65 5.37 4.62 -1.73
CA ARG A 65 5.31 3.18 -1.98
C ARG A 65 5.94 2.35 -0.86
N VAL A 66 5.85 2.82 0.37
CA VAL A 66 6.36 2.10 1.54
C VAL A 66 5.26 1.22 2.14
N LEU A 67 5.53 -0.08 2.18
CA LEU A 67 4.73 -1.05 2.91
C LEU A 67 5.45 -1.39 4.22
N THR A 68 4.74 -1.25 5.35
CA THR A 68 5.20 -1.65 6.69
C THR A 68 4.32 -2.77 7.20
N TRP A 69 4.91 -3.76 7.87
CA TRP A 69 4.18 -4.90 8.44
C TRP A 69 4.57 -5.19 9.88
N HIS A 70 3.58 -5.66 10.63
CA HIS A 70 3.71 -6.26 11.94
C HIS A 70 2.79 -7.49 11.97
N VAL A 71 3.37 -8.67 11.89
CA VAL A 71 2.65 -9.93 11.78
C VAL A 71 2.79 -10.72 13.07
N THR A 72 1.65 -10.98 13.72
CA THR A 72 1.58 -11.87 14.88
C THR A 72 0.89 -13.17 14.49
N TYR A 73 1.33 -14.27 15.06
CA TYR A 73 0.71 -15.58 14.86
C TYR A 73 0.83 -16.44 16.13
N SER A 74 -0.03 -17.45 16.23
CA SER A 74 -0.05 -18.43 17.29
C SER A 74 -0.72 -19.72 16.85
N GLY A 75 -0.50 -20.81 17.61
CA GLY A 75 -1.16 -22.09 17.40
C GLY A 75 -0.77 -22.78 16.11
N LEU A 76 0.41 -22.50 15.55
CA LEU A 76 0.96 -23.29 14.45
C LEU A 76 1.24 -24.72 14.92
N SER A 77 1.16 -25.68 13.98
CA SER A 77 1.40 -27.11 14.26
C SER A 77 2.85 -27.40 14.63
N SER A 78 3.78 -26.59 14.15
CA SER A 78 5.23 -26.69 14.40
C SER A 78 5.91 -25.32 14.26
N ASP A 79 7.22 -25.28 14.42
CA ASP A 79 8.00 -24.04 14.32
C ASP A 79 7.83 -23.36 12.97
N ALA A 80 7.62 -22.03 13.01
CA ALA A 80 7.57 -21.22 11.81
C ALA A 80 8.94 -21.21 11.11
N THR A 81 8.93 -21.39 9.79
CA THR A 81 10.14 -21.49 8.98
C THR A 81 10.37 -20.27 8.11
N MET A 82 9.30 -19.66 7.59
CA MET A 82 9.35 -18.51 6.71
C MET A 82 8.00 -17.81 6.60
N ALA A 83 8.00 -16.57 6.12
CA ALA A 83 6.81 -15.83 5.77
C ALA A 83 7.09 -14.92 4.57
N HIS A 84 6.08 -14.77 3.70
CA HIS A 84 6.19 -14.03 2.45
C HIS A 84 4.90 -13.29 2.11
N PHE A 85 5.04 -12.30 1.21
CA PHE A 85 3.93 -11.90 0.34
C PHE A 85 4.07 -12.58 -1.01
N HIS A 86 2.94 -12.96 -1.57
CA HIS A 86 2.81 -13.62 -2.87
C HIS A 86 1.86 -12.83 -3.77
N ASN A 87 2.01 -12.97 -5.07
CA ASN A 87 1.04 -12.48 -6.05
C ASN A 87 0.11 -13.61 -6.47
N GLY A 88 -1.14 -13.58 -6.03
CA GLY A 88 -2.16 -14.58 -6.33
C GLY A 88 -3.53 -14.11 -5.83
N ALA A 89 -4.56 -14.38 -6.61
CA ALA A 89 -5.93 -14.11 -6.22
C ALA A 89 -6.39 -15.02 -5.05
N VAL A 90 -7.54 -14.69 -4.47
CA VAL A 90 -8.17 -15.52 -3.43
C VAL A 90 -8.34 -16.95 -3.94
N GLY A 91 -7.88 -17.92 -3.15
CA GLY A 91 -7.95 -19.35 -3.50
C GLY A 91 -6.96 -19.81 -4.58
N GLN A 92 -6.02 -18.95 -4.99
CA GLN A 92 -4.97 -19.28 -5.96
C GLN A 92 -3.61 -19.17 -5.32
N SER A 93 -2.73 -20.14 -5.58
CA SER A 93 -1.31 -20.03 -5.25
C SER A 93 -0.59 -19.20 -6.30
N GLY A 94 0.42 -18.44 -5.88
CA GLY A 94 1.20 -17.58 -6.77
C GLY A 94 2.66 -17.44 -6.32
N PRO A 95 3.50 -16.81 -7.13
CA PRO A 95 4.91 -16.65 -6.83
C PRO A 95 5.14 -15.72 -5.62
N VAL A 96 6.25 -15.94 -4.91
CA VAL A 96 6.74 -15.01 -3.88
C VAL A 96 7.14 -13.69 -4.53
N VAL A 97 6.62 -12.58 -4.01
CA VAL A 97 6.97 -11.24 -4.47
C VAL A 97 7.78 -10.45 -3.44
N LEU A 98 7.67 -10.82 -2.16
CA LEU A 98 8.42 -10.17 -1.09
C LEU A 98 8.65 -11.13 0.08
N TRP A 99 9.92 -11.36 0.42
CA TRP A 99 10.32 -12.04 1.64
C TRP A 99 10.23 -11.10 2.83
N ILE A 100 9.55 -11.52 3.90
CA ILE A 100 9.42 -10.74 5.14
C ILE A 100 10.18 -11.36 6.31
N THR A 101 10.76 -12.53 6.08
CA THR A 101 11.69 -13.20 7.00
C THR A 101 13.04 -13.42 6.31
N LYS A 102 14.11 -13.46 7.09
CA LYS A 102 15.43 -13.80 6.55
C LYS A 102 15.49 -15.31 6.33
N LYS A 103 15.79 -15.73 5.10
CA LYS A 103 15.94 -17.15 4.73
C LYS A 103 16.97 -17.86 5.62
N GLY A 104 16.60 -19.02 6.16
CA GLY A 104 17.47 -19.83 7.01
C GLY A 104 17.66 -19.32 8.43
N SER A 105 16.89 -18.31 8.85
CA SER A 105 16.90 -17.81 10.23
C SER A 105 15.64 -18.28 10.97
N PRO A 106 15.70 -18.49 12.30
CA PRO A 106 14.53 -18.79 13.10
C PRO A 106 13.47 -17.68 12.95
N VAL A 107 12.22 -18.08 12.78
CA VAL A 107 11.07 -17.17 12.64
C VAL A 107 10.29 -17.17 13.94
N LYS A 108 10.11 -15.99 14.53
CA LYS A 108 9.34 -15.80 15.77
C LYS A 108 8.33 -14.68 15.60
N SER A 109 7.19 -14.82 16.26
CA SER A 109 6.19 -13.76 16.37
C SER A 109 6.63 -12.72 17.40
N PRO A 110 6.53 -11.40 17.12
CA PRO A 110 6.06 -10.82 15.86
C PRO A 110 7.14 -10.77 14.76
N ILE A 111 6.73 -10.84 13.48
CA ILE A 111 7.57 -10.55 12.31
C ILE A 111 7.33 -9.10 11.92
N THR A 112 8.35 -8.26 11.96
CA THR A 112 8.22 -6.84 11.65
C THR A 112 9.18 -6.40 10.55
N GLY A 113 8.79 -5.39 9.79
CA GLY A 113 9.65 -4.80 8.78
C GLY A 113 8.95 -3.76 7.93
N LYS A 114 9.70 -3.21 7.00
CA LYS A 114 9.20 -2.29 5.97
C LYS A 114 10.08 -2.37 4.72
N THR A 115 9.49 -2.04 3.58
CA THR A 115 10.22 -1.89 2.31
C THR A 115 9.54 -0.89 1.40
N THR A 116 10.27 -0.33 0.45
CA THR A 116 9.71 0.43 -0.66
C THR A 116 9.42 -0.54 -1.79
N LEU A 117 8.18 -0.59 -2.25
CA LEU A 117 7.75 -1.43 -3.37
C LEU A 117 8.15 -0.82 -4.71
N THR A 118 8.40 -1.68 -5.70
CA THR A 118 8.48 -1.23 -7.09
C THR A 118 7.11 -0.70 -7.56
N PRO A 119 7.03 0.12 -8.61
CA PRO A 119 5.75 0.56 -9.16
C PRO A 119 4.81 -0.60 -9.51
N GLU A 120 5.34 -1.69 -10.07
CA GLU A 120 4.58 -2.88 -10.40
C GLU A 120 4.04 -3.59 -9.14
N GLN A 121 4.88 -3.77 -8.12
CA GLN A 121 4.46 -4.37 -6.85
C GLN A 121 3.38 -3.53 -6.16
N ALA A 122 3.49 -2.19 -6.21
CA ALA A 122 2.48 -1.29 -5.67
C ALA A 122 1.13 -1.45 -6.38
N GLN A 123 1.13 -1.53 -7.72
CA GLN A 123 -0.09 -1.78 -8.50
C GLN A 123 -0.74 -3.12 -8.15
N GLN A 124 0.04 -4.18 -8.01
CA GLN A 124 -0.45 -5.50 -7.62
C GLN A 124 -1.05 -5.49 -6.21
N LEU A 125 -0.39 -4.83 -5.26
CA LEU A 125 -0.88 -4.67 -3.89
C LEU A 125 -2.23 -3.93 -3.87
N GLU A 126 -2.33 -2.79 -4.56
CA GLU A 126 -3.53 -1.96 -4.64
C GLU A 126 -4.68 -2.65 -5.40
N ALA A 127 -4.35 -3.52 -6.34
CA ALA A 127 -5.32 -4.38 -7.04
C ALA A 127 -5.87 -5.52 -6.16
N GLY A 128 -5.33 -5.72 -4.93
CA GLY A 128 -5.74 -6.82 -4.05
C GLY A 128 -5.26 -8.19 -4.51
N SER A 129 -4.24 -8.23 -5.38
CA SER A 129 -3.68 -9.47 -5.92
C SER A 129 -2.69 -10.15 -4.98
N TRP A 130 -2.34 -9.53 -3.86
CA TRP A 130 -1.37 -10.10 -2.93
C TRP A 130 -2.05 -10.87 -1.80
N TYR A 131 -1.37 -11.93 -1.37
CA TYR A 131 -1.66 -12.55 -0.08
C TYR A 131 -0.38 -12.68 0.74
N ILE A 132 -0.53 -12.78 2.06
CA ILE A 132 0.56 -13.07 3.00
C ILE A 132 0.33 -14.44 3.60
N ASN A 133 1.40 -15.23 3.79
CA ASN A 133 1.33 -16.48 4.50
C ASN A 133 2.52 -16.69 5.44
N VAL A 134 2.33 -17.59 6.40
CA VAL A 134 3.36 -18.09 7.31
C VAL A 134 3.43 -19.60 7.12
N HIS A 135 4.64 -20.09 6.93
CA HIS A 135 4.96 -21.50 6.77
C HIS A 135 5.51 -22.07 8.06
N SER A 136 5.30 -23.35 8.27
CA SER A 136 5.89 -24.10 9.37
C SER A 136 6.63 -25.33 8.86
N THR A 137 7.30 -26.04 9.75
CA THR A 137 8.02 -27.28 9.40
C THR A 137 7.06 -28.33 8.82
N ASP A 138 5.88 -28.48 9.43
CA ASP A 138 4.87 -29.47 9.00
C ASP A 138 4.07 -29.00 7.78
N HIS A 139 4.03 -27.71 7.53
CA HIS A 139 3.35 -27.07 6.39
C HIS A 139 4.29 -26.20 5.57
N PRO A 140 5.25 -26.79 4.84
CA PRO A 140 6.23 -26.04 4.05
C PRO A 140 5.63 -25.29 2.87
N ALA A 141 4.41 -25.61 2.45
CA ALA A 141 3.66 -24.89 1.42
C ALA A 141 2.88 -23.68 1.97
N GLY A 142 2.73 -23.57 3.29
CA GLY A 142 1.99 -22.54 4.01
C GLY A 142 1.04 -23.14 5.03
N GLU A 143 0.98 -22.58 6.23
CA GLU A 143 0.07 -23.04 7.28
C GLU A 143 -1.09 -22.09 7.52
N ILE A 144 -0.82 -20.78 7.50
CA ILE A 144 -1.86 -19.73 7.63
C ILE A 144 -1.67 -18.66 6.58
N ARG A 145 -2.78 -18.19 6.02
CA ARG A 145 -2.81 -17.24 4.91
C ARG A 145 -3.88 -16.18 5.09
N GLY A 146 -3.69 -15.00 4.51
CA GLY A 146 -4.70 -13.96 4.37
C GLY A 146 -4.53 -13.14 3.11
N GLN A 147 -5.63 -12.84 2.42
CA GLN A 147 -5.62 -11.96 1.25
C GLN A 147 -5.44 -10.52 1.68
N VAL A 148 -4.54 -9.81 1.01
CA VAL A 148 -4.25 -8.41 1.29
C VAL A 148 -5.15 -7.53 0.43
N VAL A 149 -6.07 -6.82 1.08
CA VAL A 149 -6.97 -5.87 0.41
C VAL A 149 -6.76 -4.51 1.05
N VAL A 150 -6.15 -3.60 0.30
CA VAL A 150 -5.95 -2.21 0.75
C VAL A 150 -7.31 -1.52 0.76
N PRO A 151 -7.76 -0.95 1.90
CA PRO A 151 -9.01 -0.20 1.94
C PRO A 151 -8.94 1.01 0.99
N LYS A 152 -10.02 1.27 0.27
CA LYS A 152 -10.15 2.50 -0.51
C LYS A 152 -10.41 3.67 0.43
N SER A 153 -9.62 4.72 0.31
CA SER A 153 -9.78 6.02 0.98
C SER A 153 -10.85 6.85 0.27
#